data_84ac68c09eb438ee25f6eca37dedefc1
#
_entry.id   84ac68c09eb438ee25f6eca37dedefc1
#
_cell.length_a   1.000
_cell.length_b   1.000
_cell.length_c   1.000
_cell.angle_alpha   90.00
_cell.angle_beta   90.00
_cell.angle_gamma   90.00
#
_symmetry.space_group_name_H-M   'P 1'
#
loop_
_entity.id
_entity.type
_entity.pdbx_description
1 polymer ?
#
loop_
_entity_poly.entity_id
_entity_poly.type
_entity_poly.pdbx_seq_one_letter_code
_entity_poly.pdbx_strand_id
1 'polypeptide(L)'
;SDLRLTLLHTPKTKKNYAYQDRQDFGHHTFTYSLVGHVGALDVVQTRENAELLNQRIKAFVVGKHRGELGKSYSLAFSDNRNVLIKALKKAESSDEYVVRVYEAAGKQAQKASIVFADNLVAAVEADGTEKTIGKATFSGNRLEVSVNPNSIKTYKVRFASNKKVQTVAEPLPLVYDKKCFSWNEFKAAANFESGYSYAAELIPAEMNVHGVPFKLETREELNGMACKGNVLKLPADCTYNRLYILAAAASDKDVKGIFRVGKYVQEVIVPSYTGFIGQWGHTGHTEGYLKDAEVAYVGTHRHSGEGDQPYEFTYMFKFAIDLPERATEVVLPDNKDIVIFAATLTDVAATSVCPASELFRTANKCNRYQTESSTERVNILKQDMVMGYSSYVNEKEKPAFMVDGDENTKWCAIAEMPHYVDFDLGGERSINGWKLLNAAGENHSRSE
;
A
#
# COMPACT_ATOMS: atom_id res chain seq x y z
N SER A 1 -30.44 13.83 20.06
CA SER A 1 -30.30 12.82 18.98
C SER A 1 -28.80 12.59 18.71
N ASP A 2 -28.40 11.36 18.65
CA ASP A 2 -27.00 10.95 18.48
C ASP A 2 -26.71 10.69 17.01
N LEU A 3 -25.50 11.03 16.57
CA LEU A 3 -24.96 10.62 15.29
C LEU A 3 -24.00 9.45 15.54
N ARG A 4 -24.26 8.28 14.93
CA ARG A 4 -23.44 7.09 15.09
C ARG A 4 -22.87 6.64 13.74
N LEU A 5 -21.60 6.25 13.73
CA LEU A 5 -20.90 5.70 12.59
C LEU A 5 -20.35 4.33 12.97
N THR A 6 -20.80 3.27 12.29
CA THR A 6 -20.21 1.94 12.42
C THR A 6 -18.93 1.89 11.59
N LEU A 7 -17.80 1.69 12.22
CA LEU A 7 -16.49 1.62 11.55
C LEU A 7 -16.14 0.21 11.11
N LEU A 8 -16.48 -0.81 11.91
CA LEU A 8 -16.20 -2.20 11.63
C LEU A 8 -17.38 -3.06 12.07
N HIS A 9 -17.72 -4.05 11.25
CA HIS A 9 -18.75 -5.03 11.54
C HIS A 9 -18.23 -6.43 11.18
N THR A 10 -18.00 -7.26 12.21
CA THR A 10 -17.42 -8.60 12.06
C THR A 10 -18.39 -9.67 12.59
N PRO A 11 -19.48 -9.97 11.85
CA PRO A 11 -20.48 -10.93 12.30
C PRO A 11 -19.90 -12.35 12.34
N LYS A 12 -20.37 -13.15 13.28
CA LYS A 12 -20.16 -14.60 13.25
C LYS A 12 -20.83 -15.20 12.03
N THR A 13 -20.14 -16.13 11.40
CA THR A 13 -20.73 -16.94 10.34
C THR A 13 -21.61 -18.06 10.89
N LYS A 14 -22.39 -18.68 10.03
CA LYS A 14 -23.24 -19.82 10.42
C LYS A 14 -22.39 -21.03 10.88
N LYS A 15 -22.98 -21.87 11.71
CA LYS A 15 -22.36 -23.05 12.31
C LYS A 15 -21.60 -23.97 11.33
N ASN A 16 -22.05 -24.04 10.08
CA ASN A 16 -21.44 -24.86 9.02
C ASN A 16 -20.12 -24.29 8.47
N TYR A 17 -19.76 -23.06 8.85
CA TYR A 17 -18.53 -22.36 8.43
C TYR A 17 -17.67 -22.04 9.65
N ALA A 18 -17.41 -23.03 10.49
CA ALA A 18 -16.67 -22.85 11.74
C ALA A 18 -15.27 -22.24 11.55
N TYR A 19 -14.65 -22.48 10.38
CA TYR A 19 -13.37 -21.88 9.97
C TYR A 19 -13.50 -20.37 9.63
N GLN A 20 -14.72 -19.84 9.54
CA GLN A 20 -14.99 -18.41 9.33
C GLN A 20 -15.67 -17.79 10.56
N ASP A 21 -15.37 -18.27 11.75
CA ASP A 21 -16.02 -17.82 12.99
C ASP A 21 -15.77 -16.33 13.26
N ARG A 22 -14.59 -15.82 12.89
CA ARG A 22 -14.20 -14.41 12.99
C ARG A 22 -13.60 -13.93 11.68
N GLN A 23 -13.78 -12.64 11.37
CA GLN A 23 -13.33 -12.01 10.14
C GLN A 23 -12.66 -10.68 10.45
N ASP A 24 -12.00 -10.11 9.43
CA ASP A 24 -11.37 -8.79 9.49
C ASP A 24 -10.32 -8.63 10.60
N PHE A 25 -9.48 -9.65 10.77
CA PHE A 25 -8.33 -9.57 11.66
C PHE A 25 -7.28 -8.59 11.15
N GLY A 26 -6.51 -8.04 12.08
CA GLY A 26 -5.41 -7.18 11.79
C GLY A 26 -5.65 -5.72 12.18
N HIS A 27 -4.77 -4.85 11.71
CA HIS A 27 -4.83 -3.43 12.00
C HIS A 27 -5.68 -2.69 10.96
N HIS A 28 -6.72 -1.99 11.42
CA HIS A 28 -7.59 -1.18 10.59
C HIS A 28 -7.38 0.30 10.86
N THR A 29 -7.36 1.11 9.82
CA THR A 29 -7.30 2.56 9.92
C THR A 29 -8.47 3.17 9.15
N PHE A 30 -9.29 3.92 9.85
CA PHE A 30 -10.43 4.62 9.30
C PHE A 30 -10.19 6.12 9.34
N THR A 31 -10.58 6.82 8.27
CA THR A 31 -10.56 8.28 8.22
C THR A 31 -11.97 8.76 7.87
N TYR A 32 -12.52 9.61 8.71
CA TYR A 32 -13.82 10.24 8.48
C TYR A 32 -13.73 11.73 8.81
N SER A 33 -14.67 12.50 8.27
CA SER A 33 -14.79 13.92 8.60
C SER A 33 -16.25 14.30 8.79
N LEU A 34 -16.48 15.29 9.63
CA LEU A 34 -17.77 15.94 9.82
C LEU A 34 -17.68 17.35 9.23
N VAL A 35 -18.62 17.69 8.34
CA VAL A 35 -18.69 19.00 7.71
C VAL A 35 -20.02 19.65 8.08
N GLY A 36 -19.96 20.69 8.91
CA GLY A 36 -21.12 21.54 9.19
C GLY A 36 -21.42 22.46 8.02
N HIS A 37 -22.71 22.70 7.74
CA HIS A 37 -23.12 23.64 6.72
C HIS A 37 -24.35 24.45 7.19
N VAL A 38 -24.52 25.62 6.62
CA VAL A 38 -25.71 26.45 6.83
C VAL A 38 -26.61 26.30 5.62
N GLY A 39 -27.94 26.21 5.86
CA GLY A 39 -28.93 26.08 4.80
C GLY A 39 -29.08 24.69 4.23
N ALA A 40 -29.58 24.58 2.98
CA ALA A 40 -29.78 23.29 2.32
C ALA A 40 -28.46 22.57 1.99
N LEU A 41 -28.51 21.24 2.00
CA LEU A 41 -27.36 20.41 1.64
C LEU A 41 -26.96 20.64 0.18
N ASP A 42 -25.73 21.09 -0.04
CA ASP A 42 -25.07 21.06 -1.35
C ASP A 42 -24.44 19.69 -1.57
N VAL A 43 -25.12 18.87 -2.37
CA VAL A 43 -24.68 17.50 -2.67
C VAL A 43 -23.34 17.48 -3.43
N VAL A 44 -23.12 18.44 -4.33
CA VAL A 44 -21.87 18.52 -5.11
C VAL A 44 -20.72 18.88 -4.18
N GLN A 45 -20.88 19.87 -3.31
CA GLN A 45 -19.86 20.22 -2.32
C GLN A 45 -19.56 19.07 -1.36
N THR A 46 -20.58 18.31 -0.96
CA THR A 46 -20.36 17.14 -0.10
C THR A 46 -19.53 16.08 -0.80
N ARG A 47 -19.78 15.83 -2.09
CA ARG A 47 -18.99 14.91 -2.90
C ARG A 47 -17.57 15.40 -3.15
N GLU A 48 -17.36 16.69 -3.40
CA GLU A 48 -16.03 17.30 -3.51
C GLU A 48 -15.22 17.11 -2.21
N ASN A 49 -15.84 17.37 -1.04
CA ASN A 49 -15.21 17.14 0.25
C ASN A 49 -14.85 15.67 0.48
N ALA A 50 -15.71 14.74 0.06
CA ALA A 50 -15.45 13.31 0.14
C ALA A 50 -14.28 12.88 -0.77
N GLU A 51 -14.19 13.43 -1.98
CA GLU A 51 -13.05 13.19 -2.88
C GLU A 51 -11.74 13.70 -2.26
N LEU A 52 -11.71 14.89 -1.68
CA LEU A 52 -10.54 15.44 -0.99
C LEU A 52 -10.12 14.59 0.21
N LEU A 53 -11.08 14.01 0.95
CA LEU A 53 -10.80 13.12 2.06
C LEU A 53 -10.16 11.80 1.58
N ASN A 54 -10.70 11.22 0.51
CA ASN A 54 -10.28 9.91 -0.02
C ASN A 54 -9.02 10.00 -0.90
N GLN A 55 -8.86 11.13 -1.61
CA GLN A 55 -7.71 11.39 -2.48
C GLN A 55 -6.90 12.55 -1.90
N ARG A 56 -6.20 12.27 -0.81
CA ARG A 56 -5.44 13.28 -0.08
C ARG A 56 -4.38 13.94 -0.99
N ILE A 57 -4.23 15.25 -0.84
CA ILE A 57 -3.16 16.00 -1.48
C ILE A 57 -1.81 15.41 -1.07
N LYS A 58 -0.95 15.19 -2.05
CA LYS A 58 0.43 14.74 -1.85
C LYS A 58 1.34 15.95 -1.95
N ALA A 59 2.17 16.15 -0.94
CA ALA A 59 3.14 17.23 -0.91
C ALA A 59 4.55 16.69 -1.15
N PHE A 60 5.33 17.42 -1.93
CA PHE A 60 6.72 17.08 -2.24
C PHE A 60 7.60 18.28 -1.98
N VAL A 61 8.78 18.06 -1.41
CA VAL A 61 9.83 19.06 -1.30
C VAL A 61 10.77 18.87 -2.48
N VAL A 62 10.99 19.95 -3.22
CA VAL A 62 11.87 19.96 -4.39
C VAL A 62 12.87 21.10 -4.29
N GLY A 63 14.05 20.90 -4.85
CA GLY A 63 15.04 21.98 -5.03
C GLY A 63 14.55 23.01 -6.05
N LYS A 64 15.24 24.13 -6.13
CA LYS A 64 15.00 25.15 -7.18
C LYS A 64 15.34 24.56 -8.54
N HIS A 65 14.36 24.50 -9.44
CA HIS A 65 14.55 23.99 -10.79
C HIS A 65 13.71 24.80 -11.79
N ARG A 66 14.03 24.66 -13.07
CA ARG A 66 13.19 25.16 -14.18
C ARG A 66 12.15 24.09 -14.51
N GLY A 67 10.98 24.51 -15.02
CA GLY A 67 9.92 23.62 -15.48
C GLY A 67 9.04 24.31 -16.53
N GLU A 68 8.42 23.53 -17.38
CA GLU A 68 7.56 24.02 -18.49
C GLU A 68 6.08 24.11 -18.09
N LEU A 69 5.66 23.46 -16.99
CA LEU A 69 4.25 23.37 -16.59
C LEU A 69 3.74 24.57 -15.79
N GLY A 70 4.61 25.54 -15.46
CA GLY A 70 4.27 26.71 -14.67
C GLY A 70 4.03 26.39 -13.18
N LYS A 71 3.32 27.29 -12.49
CA LYS A 71 3.00 27.14 -11.06
C LYS A 71 1.76 26.28 -10.80
N SER A 72 0.93 26.10 -11.81
CA SER A 72 -0.29 25.33 -11.75
C SER A 72 -0.50 24.57 -13.06
N TYR A 73 -0.86 23.33 -12.97
CA TYR A 73 -1.10 22.46 -14.12
C TYR A 73 -2.21 21.48 -13.82
N SER A 74 -3.11 21.27 -14.79
CA SER A 74 -4.14 20.24 -14.75
C SER A 74 -4.08 19.43 -16.02
N LEU A 75 -4.00 18.10 -15.90
CA LEU A 75 -4.05 17.20 -17.04
C LEU A 75 -5.43 17.18 -17.68
N ALA A 76 -6.48 17.27 -16.88
CA ALA A 76 -7.85 17.40 -17.32
C ALA A 76 -8.73 18.08 -16.26
N PHE A 77 -9.75 18.83 -16.69
CA PHE A 77 -10.78 19.36 -15.80
C PHE A 77 -12.13 19.44 -16.51
N SER A 78 -13.21 19.48 -15.74
CA SER A 78 -14.56 19.71 -16.24
C SER A 78 -14.91 21.19 -16.12
N ASP A 79 -15.52 21.78 -17.15
CA ASP A 79 -16.02 23.16 -17.11
C ASP A 79 -17.40 23.27 -16.42
N ASN A 80 -17.99 22.15 -16.00
CA ASN A 80 -19.23 22.10 -15.26
C ASN A 80 -19.03 21.39 -13.91
N ARG A 81 -19.24 22.10 -12.81
CA ARG A 81 -19.09 21.60 -11.43
C ARG A 81 -19.94 20.36 -11.15
N ASN A 82 -21.10 20.21 -11.82
CA ASN A 82 -21.99 19.06 -11.62
C ASN A 82 -21.52 17.80 -12.34
N VAL A 83 -20.48 17.88 -13.19
CA VAL A 83 -19.91 16.76 -13.91
C VAL A 83 -18.47 16.57 -13.43
N LEU A 84 -18.23 15.53 -12.68
CA LEU A 84 -16.93 15.23 -12.07
C LEU A 84 -16.19 14.19 -12.88
N ILE A 85 -14.87 14.36 -13.02
CA ILE A 85 -13.96 13.34 -13.55
C ILE A 85 -13.68 12.33 -12.44
N LYS A 86 -14.14 11.09 -12.62
CA LYS A 86 -13.95 10.03 -11.63
C LYS A 86 -12.69 9.20 -11.86
N ALA A 87 -12.29 9.06 -13.09
CA ALA A 87 -11.06 8.36 -13.43
C ALA A 87 -10.46 8.91 -14.74
N LEU A 88 -9.15 8.98 -14.76
CA LEU A 88 -8.34 9.16 -15.95
C LEU A 88 -7.21 8.13 -15.88
N LYS A 89 -7.24 7.15 -16.77
CA LYS A 89 -6.29 6.04 -16.74
C LYS A 89 -5.93 5.60 -18.16
N LYS A 90 -4.88 4.80 -18.31
CA LYS A 90 -4.61 4.08 -19.54
C LYS A 90 -5.67 2.99 -19.76
N ALA A 91 -6.06 2.75 -21.00
CA ALA A 91 -6.98 1.66 -21.37
C ALA A 91 -6.29 0.30 -21.14
N GLU A 92 -7.08 -0.73 -20.79
CA GLU A 92 -6.56 -2.07 -20.50
C GLU A 92 -5.97 -2.74 -21.75
N SER A 93 -6.59 -2.55 -22.92
CA SER A 93 -6.27 -3.30 -24.13
C SER A 93 -5.76 -2.43 -25.29
N SER A 94 -5.53 -1.13 -25.07
CA SER A 94 -5.09 -0.21 -26.15
C SER A 94 -4.20 0.92 -25.61
N ASP A 95 -3.58 1.69 -26.52
CA ASP A 95 -2.78 2.87 -26.17
C ASP A 95 -3.63 4.14 -25.93
N GLU A 96 -4.94 4.01 -25.84
CA GLU A 96 -5.85 5.09 -25.54
C GLU A 96 -5.90 5.36 -24.01
N TYR A 97 -6.46 6.51 -23.65
CA TYR A 97 -6.77 6.83 -22.26
C TYR A 97 -8.27 6.75 -22.03
N VAL A 98 -8.66 6.23 -20.87
CA VAL A 98 -10.04 6.14 -20.42
C VAL A 98 -10.34 7.31 -19.52
N VAL A 99 -11.42 8.03 -19.81
CA VAL A 99 -11.97 9.09 -18.98
C VAL A 99 -13.35 8.69 -18.52
N ARG A 100 -13.57 8.62 -17.21
CA ARG A 100 -14.89 8.38 -16.63
C ARG A 100 -15.39 9.64 -15.95
N VAL A 101 -16.59 10.05 -16.32
CA VAL A 101 -17.27 11.20 -15.76
C VAL A 101 -18.62 10.78 -15.16
N TYR A 102 -19.07 11.47 -14.14
CA TYR A 102 -20.39 11.25 -13.58
C TYR A 102 -21.09 12.57 -13.21
N GLU A 103 -22.42 12.54 -13.31
CA GLU A 103 -23.24 13.63 -12.89
C GLU A 103 -23.46 13.57 -11.36
N ALA A 104 -23.08 14.63 -10.65
CA ALA A 104 -22.98 14.65 -9.20
C ALA A 104 -24.17 15.30 -8.47
N ALA A 105 -24.99 16.11 -9.15
CA ALA A 105 -26.10 16.85 -8.53
C ALA A 105 -27.37 16.00 -8.39
N GLY A 106 -27.58 15.03 -9.28
CA GLY A 106 -28.71 14.11 -9.23
C GLY A 106 -30.07 14.69 -9.65
N LYS A 107 -30.11 15.90 -10.21
CA LYS A 107 -31.35 16.62 -10.49
C LYS A 107 -31.79 16.58 -11.95
N GLN A 108 -30.87 16.78 -12.86
CA GLN A 108 -31.12 16.84 -14.30
C GLN A 108 -29.87 16.47 -15.09
N ALA A 109 -30.06 16.08 -16.37
CA ALA A 109 -28.94 15.83 -17.25
C ALA A 109 -28.06 17.08 -17.40
N GLN A 110 -26.76 16.87 -17.35
CA GLN A 110 -25.75 17.94 -17.46
C GLN A 110 -24.94 17.80 -18.74
N LYS A 111 -24.61 18.94 -19.33
CA LYS A 111 -23.64 19.05 -20.39
C LYS A 111 -22.36 19.69 -19.84
N ALA A 112 -21.22 19.19 -20.27
CA ALA A 112 -19.91 19.71 -19.91
C ALA A 112 -18.92 19.50 -21.04
N SER A 113 -17.85 20.28 -21.03
CA SER A 113 -16.64 19.95 -21.77
C SER A 113 -15.57 19.49 -20.79
N ILE A 114 -15.00 18.34 -21.05
CA ILE A 114 -13.76 17.90 -20.36
C ILE A 114 -12.60 18.48 -21.15
N VAL A 115 -11.87 19.38 -20.52
CA VAL A 115 -10.76 20.11 -21.13
C VAL A 115 -9.46 19.46 -20.72
N PHE A 116 -8.66 19.04 -21.71
CA PHE A 116 -7.36 18.39 -21.48
C PHE A 116 -6.20 19.38 -21.70
N ALA A 117 -5.06 19.03 -21.16
CA ALA A 117 -3.82 19.79 -21.37
C ALA A 117 -3.28 19.67 -22.82
N ASP A 118 -3.71 18.64 -23.56
CA ASP A 118 -3.27 18.35 -24.91
C ASP A 118 -4.45 18.16 -25.85
N ASN A 119 -4.23 18.37 -27.17
CA ASN A 119 -5.24 18.17 -28.19
C ASN A 119 -5.58 16.69 -28.37
N LEU A 120 -6.86 16.44 -28.64
CA LEU A 120 -7.37 15.11 -28.97
C LEU A 120 -7.25 14.86 -30.48
N VAL A 121 -6.88 13.63 -30.81
CA VAL A 121 -6.90 13.14 -32.23
C VAL A 121 -7.97 12.07 -32.45
N ALA A 122 -8.51 11.48 -31.37
CA ALA A 122 -9.63 10.57 -31.41
C ALA A 122 -10.39 10.59 -30.08
N ALA A 123 -11.70 10.37 -30.14
CA ALA A 123 -12.55 10.10 -28.99
C ALA A 123 -13.72 9.20 -29.38
N VAL A 124 -14.06 8.26 -28.50
CA VAL A 124 -15.22 7.38 -28.62
C VAL A 124 -15.89 7.21 -27.26
N GLU A 125 -17.21 7.00 -27.25
CA GLU A 125 -17.93 6.58 -26.05
C GLU A 125 -17.75 5.07 -25.85
N ALA A 126 -17.54 4.65 -24.63
CA ALA A 126 -17.31 3.27 -24.23
C ALA A 126 -18.20 2.86 -23.06
N ASP A 127 -18.38 1.56 -22.86
CA ASP A 127 -19.04 1.00 -21.69
C ASP A 127 -18.08 0.90 -20.48
N GLY A 128 -18.57 0.37 -19.36
CA GLY A 128 -17.77 0.17 -18.14
C GLY A 128 -16.60 -0.80 -18.33
N THR A 129 -16.63 -1.67 -19.34
CA THR A 129 -15.58 -2.64 -19.71
C THR A 129 -14.65 -2.12 -20.82
N GLU A 130 -14.76 -0.82 -21.15
CA GLU A 130 -13.94 -0.11 -22.15
C GLU A 130 -14.20 -0.54 -23.61
N LYS A 131 -15.29 -1.26 -23.87
CA LYS A 131 -15.73 -1.55 -25.25
C LYS A 131 -16.39 -0.32 -25.84
N THR A 132 -16.01 0.02 -27.09
CA THR A 132 -16.60 1.15 -27.80
C THR A 132 -18.08 0.89 -28.10
N ILE A 133 -18.94 1.83 -27.69
CA ILE A 133 -20.39 1.76 -27.89
C ILE A 133 -20.93 2.91 -28.81
N GLY A 134 -20.13 3.95 -29.00
CA GLY A 134 -20.59 5.09 -29.79
C GLY A 134 -19.46 6.05 -30.15
N LYS A 135 -19.84 7.07 -30.95
CA LYS A 135 -18.96 8.19 -31.29
C LYS A 135 -18.99 9.22 -30.17
N ALA A 136 -17.89 9.91 -29.94
CA ALA A 136 -17.81 11.06 -29.04
C ALA A 136 -17.50 12.32 -29.86
N THR A 137 -18.05 13.46 -29.45
CA THR A 137 -17.78 14.76 -30.06
C THR A 137 -16.63 15.44 -29.33
N PHE A 138 -15.64 15.92 -30.08
CA PHE A 138 -14.54 16.69 -29.55
C PHE A 138 -14.06 17.76 -30.53
N SER A 139 -13.41 18.78 -29.99
CA SER A 139 -12.77 19.84 -30.79
C SER A 139 -11.51 20.34 -30.06
N GLY A 140 -10.37 20.26 -30.72
CA GLY A 140 -9.07 20.57 -30.10
C GLY A 140 -8.83 19.73 -28.87
N ASN A 141 -8.69 20.36 -27.73
CA ASN A 141 -8.49 19.67 -26.45
C ASN A 141 -9.77 19.50 -25.60
N ARG A 142 -10.95 19.68 -26.18
CA ARG A 142 -12.24 19.63 -25.49
C ARG A 142 -13.05 18.41 -25.93
N LEU A 143 -13.46 17.58 -24.99
CA LEU A 143 -14.40 16.48 -25.19
C LEU A 143 -15.77 16.91 -24.67
N GLU A 144 -16.77 16.93 -25.56
CA GLU A 144 -18.15 17.24 -25.19
C GLU A 144 -18.84 16.02 -24.59
N VAL A 145 -19.40 16.20 -23.39
CA VAL A 145 -20.09 15.13 -22.66
C VAL A 145 -21.51 15.55 -22.29
N SER A 146 -22.44 14.59 -22.32
CA SER A 146 -23.79 14.76 -21.78
C SER A 146 -24.09 13.59 -20.87
N VAL A 147 -24.37 13.86 -19.59
CA VAL A 147 -24.50 12.85 -18.54
C VAL A 147 -25.87 12.99 -17.86
N ASN A 148 -26.60 11.90 -17.81
CA ASN A 148 -27.91 11.85 -17.12
C ASN A 148 -27.74 11.95 -15.60
N PRO A 149 -28.80 12.29 -14.85
CA PRO A 149 -28.76 12.36 -13.40
C PRO A 149 -28.19 11.08 -12.76
N ASN A 150 -27.24 11.22 -11.84
CA ASN A 150 -26.57 10.13 -11.13
C ASN A 150 -25.94 9.05 -12.03
N SER A 151 -25.69 9.37 -13.30
CA SER A 151 -25.12 8.41 -14.26
C SER A 151 -23.62 8.58 -14.42
N ILE A 152 -22.98 7.51 -14.86
CA ILE A 152 -21.58 7.50 -15.24
C ILE A 152 -21.48 7.33 -16.76
N LYS A 153 -20.55 8.03 -17.39
CA LYS A 153 -20.14 7.81 -18.77
C LYS A 153 -18.65 7.58 -18.88
N THR A 154 -18.28 6.71 -19.80
CA THR A 154 -16.90 6.34 -20.08
C THR A 154 -16.57 6.75 -21.51
N TYR A 155 -15.40 7.35 -21.68
CA TYR A 155 -14.86 7.72 -22.98
C TYR A 155 -13.44 7.18 -23.12
N LYS A 156 -13.07 6.75 -24.31
CA LYS A 156 -11.68 6.53 -24.68
C LYS A 156 -11.21 7.68 -25.55
N VAL A 157 -10.05 8.23 -25.23
CA VAL A 157 -9.46 9.38 -25.92
C VAL A 157 -8.02 9.08 -26.30
N ARG A 158 -7.56 9.68 -27.40
CA ARG A 158 -6.16 9.65 -27.82
C ARG A 158 -5.66 11.06 -28.03
N PHE A 159 -4.52 11.36 -27.41
CA PHE A 159 -3.89 12.67 -27.50
C PHE A 159 -2.98 12.80 -28.72
N ALA A 160 -2.78 14.04 -29.19
CA ALA A 160 -1.90 14.35 -30.29
C ALA A 160 -0.43 14.11 -29.94
N SER A 161 -0.01 14.50 -28.72
CA SER A 161 1.33 14.25 -28.24
C SER A 161 1.39 12.89 -27.54
N ASN A 162 1.92 11.92 -28.24
CA ASN A 162 2.21 10.59 -27.65
C ASN A 162 3.67 10.57 -27.14
N LYS A 163 4.03 11.55 -26.31
CA LYS A 163 5.34 11.54 -25.63
C LYS A 163 5.32 10.38 -24.62
N LYS A 164 5.66 9.19 -25.10
CA LYS A 164 6.07 8.12 -24.17
C LYS A 164 7.33 8.62 -23.47
N VAL A 165 7.24 8.94 -22.22
CA VAL A 165 8.42 9.03 -21.37
C VAL A 165 8.96 7.60 -21.32
N GLN A 166 9.94 7.32 -22.16
CA GLN A 166 10.67 6.06 -22.07
C GLN A 166 11.54 6.18 -20.84
N THR A 167 11.18 5.49 -19.79
CA THR A 167 12.12 5.22 -18.72
C THR A 167 13.25 4.41 -19.31
N VAL A 168 14.44 4.98 -19.37
CA VAL A 168 15.63 4.22 -19.77
C VAL A 168 15.88 3.21 -18.67
N ALA A 169 15.86 1.92 -19.02
CA ALA A 169 16.03 0.84 -18.07
C ALA A 169 17.07 -0.16 -18.63
N GLU A 170 18.02 -0.53 -17.80
CA GLU A 170 19.08 -1.49 -18.15
C GLU A 170 19.20 -2.55 -17.06
N PRO A 171 19.04 -3.85 -17.40
CA PRO A 171 19.29 -4.93 -16.45
C PRO A 171 20.73 -4.89 -15.95
N LEU A 172 20.92 -4.93 -14.65
CA LEU A 172 22.24 -5.03 -14.03
C LEU A 172 22.55 -6.52 -13.81
N PRO A 173 23.61 -7.08 -14.42
CA PRO A 173 24.00 -8.47 -14.21
C PRO A 173 24.33 -8.75 -12.74
N LEU A 174 23.85 -9.88 -12.23
CA LEU A 174 24.11 -10.35 -10.88
C LEU A 174 25.00 -11.61 -10.92
N VAL A 175 25.85 -11.77 -9.92
CA VAL A 175 26.59 -13.00 -9.70
C VAL A 175 25.81 -13.86 -8.72
N TYR A 176 25.10 -14.85 -9.23
CA TYR A 176 24.27 -15.73 -8.43
C TYR A 176 25.11 -16.76 -7.66
N ASP A 177 24.71 -17.04 -6.43
CA ASP A 177 25.38 -17.97 -5.52
C ASP A 177 24.40 -18.91 -4.79
N LYS A 178 23.12 -18.86 -5.15
CA LYS A 178 22.07 -19.67 -4.53
C LYS A 178 21.11 -20.23 -5.56
N LYS A 179 20.77 -21.53 -5.42
CA LYS A 179 19.72 -22.19 -6.18
C LYS A 179 18.38 -22.00 -5.48
N CYS A 180 17.54 -21.14 -6.02
CA CYS A 180 16.28 -20.73 -5.41
C CYS A 180 15.05 -21.40 -6.04
N PHE A 181 15.19 -21.82 -7.31
CA PHE A 181 14.08 -22.34 -8.12
C PHE A 181 14.32 -23.81 -8.42
N SER A 182 13.29 -24.64 -8.31
CA SER A 182 13.31 -26.04 -8.73
C SER A 182 12.20 -26.31 -9.73
N TRP A 183 12.48 -27.19 -10.69
CA TRP A 183 11.51 -27.64 -11.67
C TRP A 183 10.66 -28.77 -11.14
N ASN A 184 9.48 -28.94 -11.71
CA ASN A 184 8.49 -29.93 -11.32
C ASN A 184 9.01 -31.36 -11.30
N GLU A 185 9.95 -31.67 -12.22
CA GLU A 185 10.60 -32.99 -12.32
C GLU A 185 11.66 -33.21 -11.22
N PHE A 186 12.19 -32.15 -10.62
CA PHE A 186 13.28 -32.20 -9.65
C PHE A 186 13.07 -31.24 -8.48
N LYS A 187 11.94 -31.36 -7.81
CA LYS A 187 11.49 -30.44 -6.74
C LYS A 187 12.47 -30.26 -5.58
N ALA A 188 13.20 -31.33 -5.25
CA ALA A 188 14.22 -31.31 -4.20
C ALA A 188 15.57 -30.69 -4.63
N ALA A 189 15.71 -30.28 -5.91
CA ALA A 189 16.98 -29.82 -6.45
C ALA A 189 17.39 -28.41 -5.97
N ALA A 190 16.50 -27.66 -5.35
CA ALA A 190 16.77 -26.33 -4.84
C ALA A 190 16.36 -26.18 -3.37
N ASN A 191 17.01 -25.25 -2.67
CA ASN A 191 16.74 -24.94 -1.29
C ASN A 191 16.81 -23.43 -1.10
N PHE A 192 15.65 -22.77 -1.22
CA PHE A 192 15.57 -21.35 -0.92
C PHE A 192 15.54 -21.10 0.59
N GLU A 193 14.69 -21.86 1.30
CA GLU A 193 14.56 -21.78 2.76
C GLU A 193 14.08 -23.14 3.30
N SER A 194 14.82 -23.72 4.25
CA SER A 194 14.42 -24.95 5.00
C SER A 194 13.94 -26.13 4.14
N GLY A 195 14.55 -26.33 2.98
CA GLY A 195 14.19 -27.40 2.05
C GLY A 195 13.09 -27.06 1.05
N TYR A 196 12.59 -25.83 1.08
CA TYR A 196 11.57 -25.31 0.16
C TYR A 196 12.21 -24.44 -0.93
N SER A 197 11.52 -24.34 -2.06
CA SER A 197 11.96 -23.52 -3.20
C SER A 197 10.76 -22.98 -3.98
N TYR A 198 11.03 -21.99 -4.84
CA TYR A 198 10.01 -21.53 -5.79
C TYR A 198 9.82 -22.57 -6.89
N ALA A 199 8.59 -22.67 -7.40
CA ALA A 199 8.24 -23.46 -8.56
C ALA A 199 8.72 -22.74 -9.83
N ALA A 200 9.80 -23.23 -10.45
CA ALA A 200 10.46 -22.59 -11.59
C ALA A 200 9.55 -22.44 -12.82
N GLU A 201 8.65 -23.40 -13.04
CA GLU A 201 7.68 -23.41 -14.14
C GLU A 201 6.68 -22.25 -14.08
N LEU A 202 6.49 -21.62 -12.91
CA LEU A 202 5.61 -20.48 -12.73
C LEU A 202 6.34 -19.13 -12.89
N ILE A 203 7.67 -19.12 -12.93
CA ILE A 203 8.47 -17.91 -12.96
C ILE A 203 8.76 -17.51 -14.40
N PRO A 204 8.30 -16.35 -14.87
CA PRO A 204 8.65 -15.86 -16.19
C PRO A 204 10.12 -15.42 -16.23
N ALA A 205 10.81 -15.67 -17.33
CA ALA A 205 12.20 -15.20 -17.52
C ALA A 205 12.30 -13.66 -17.61
N GLU A 206 11.24 -13.01 -18.03
CA GLU A 206 11.13 -11.55 -18.08
C GLU A 206 9.80 -11.11 -17.49
N MET A 207 9.82 -10.06 -16.67
CA MET A 207 8.61 -9.43 -16.15
C MET A 207 8.72 -7.92 -16.15
N ASN A 208 7.59 -7.25 -16.32
CA ASN A 208 7.48 -5.81 -16.16
C ASN A 208 6.66 -5.49 -14.92
N VAL A 209 7.27 -4.85 -13.95
CA VAL A 209 6.61 -4.49 -12.69
C VAL A 209 6.46 -2.98 -12.61
N HIS A 210 5.27 -2.50 -12.92
CA HIS A 210 4.92 -1.08 -12.95
C HIS A 210 5.91 -0.23 -13.79
N GLY A 211 6.18 -0.69 -15.02
CA GLY A 211 7.04 0.01 -15.97
C GLY A 211 8.54 -0.28 -15.82
N VAL A 212 8.95 -1.07 -14.84
CA VAL A 212 10.35 -1.50 -14.66
C VAL A 212 10.51 -2.93 -15.18
N PRO A 213 11.32 -3.16 -16.24
CA PRO A 213 11.58 -4.49 -16.76
C PRO A 213 12.62 -5.20 -15.89
N PHE A 214 12.40 -6.49 -15.63
CA PHE A 214 13.35 -7.36 -14.95
C PHE A 214 13.61 -8.60 -15.78
N LYS A 215 14.85 -9.06 -15.77
CA LYS A 215 15.28 -10.36 -16.33
C LYS A 215 15.67 -11.28 -15.19
N LEU A 216 15.05 -12.46 -15.13
CA LEU A 216 15.33 -13.47 -14.12
C LEU A 216 16.09 -14.62 -14.79
N GLU A 217 17.05 -15.18 -14.06
CA GLU A 217 17.68 -16.43 -14.47
C GLU A 217 16.81 -17.60 -13.99
N THR A 218 16.20 -18.30 -14.94
CA THR A 218 15.29 -19.41 -14.62
C THR A 218 15.82 -20.77 -15.07
N ARG A 219 16.89 -20.80 -15.87
CA ARG A 219 17.39 -22.03 -16.51
C ARG A 219 18.69 -22.52 -15.90
N GLU A 220 19.51 -21.60 -15.38
CA GLU A 220 20.79 -21.94 -14.78
C GLU A 220 20.60 -22.56 -13.39
N GLU A 221 21.64 -23.23 -12.92
CA GLU A 221 21.60 -23.86 -11.61
C GLU A 221 21.56 -22.85 -10.47
N LEU A 222 22.25 -21.71 -10.62
CA LEU A 222 22.24 -20.63 -9.65
C LEU A 222 21.41 -19.47 -10.19
N ASN A 223 20.42 -19.01 -9.44
CA ASN A 223 19.43 -18.05 -9.89
C ASN A 223 18.99 -17.05 -8.81
N GLY A 224 19.71 -16.97 -7.72
CA GLY A 224 19.57 -15.98 -6.67
C GLY A 224 20.91 -15.58 -6.10
N MET A 225 21.02 -14.34 -5.65
CA MET A 225 22.21 -13.80 -4.99
C MET A 225 21.88 -13.49 -3.53
N ALA A 226 22.48 -14.22 -2.60
CA ALA A 226 22.35 -13.94 -1.18
C ALA A 226 23.17 -12.70 -0.80
N CYS A 227 22.58 -11.80 -0.03
CA CYS A 227 23.27 -10.61 0.48
C CYS A 227 24.25 -11.00 1.60
N LYS A 228 25.53 -10.73 1.40
CA LYS A 228 26.62 -11.03 2.33
C LYS A 228 27.60 -9.85 2.43
N GLY A 229 27.07 -8.62 2.39
CA GLY A 229 27.90 -7.43 2.28
C GLY A 229 28.58 -7.27 0.91
N ASN A 230 28.16 -8.02 -0.09
CA ASN A 230 28.71 -7.96 -1.44
C ASN A 230 28.54 -6.55 -2.04
N VAL A 231 29.40 -6.26 -3.01
CA VAL A 231 29.38 -4.96 -3.71
C VAL A 231 28.91 -5.18 -5.14
N LEU A 232 27.80 -4.54 -5.51
CA LEU A 232 27.36 -4.43 -6.90
C LEU A 232 28.07 -3.25 -7.54
N LYS A 233 28.91 -3.52 -8.56
CA LYS A 233 29.54 -2.47 -9.35
C LYS A 233 28.54 -1.91 -10.35
N LEU A 234 28.48 -0.60 -10.44
CA LEU A 234 27.66 0.11 -11.43
C LEU A 234 28.53 0.40 -12.69
N PRO A 235 27.90 0.62 -13.86
CA PRO A 235 28.62 1.04 -15.06
C PRO A 235 29.50 2.28 -14.80
N ALA A 236 30.66 2.35 -15.46
CA ALA A 236 31.65 3.42 -15.20
C ALA A 236 31.09 4.82 -15.37
N ASP A 237 30.20 5.03 -16.34
CA ASP A 237 29.53 6.30 -16.60
C ASP A 237 28.05 6.21 -16.20
N CYS A 238 27.76 5.70 -15.01
CA CYS A 238 26.41 5.50 -14.53
C CYS A 238 25.69 6.86 -14.40
N THR A 239 24.78 7.12 -15.31
CA THR A 239 23.85 8.27 -15.29
C THR A 239 22.52 7.92 -14.66
N TYR A 240 22.29 6.64 -14.36
CA TYR A 240 21.08 6.17 -13.71
C TYR A 240 20.99 6.70 -12.27
N ASN A 241 19.80 7.02 -11.87
CA ASN A 241 19.54 7.61 -10.57
C ASN A 241 18.81 6.66 -9.61
N ARG A 242 18.45 5.45 -10.09
CA ARG A 242 17.78 4.44 -9.28
C ARG A 242 18.13 3.02 -9.70
N LEU A 243 18.36 2.17 -8.71
CA LEU A 243 18.46 0.72 -8.85
C LEU A 243 17.18 0.08 -8.30
N TYR A 244 16.43 -0.62 -9.15
CA TYR A 244 15.36 -1.49 -8.70
C TYR A 244 15.86 -2.91 -8.56
N ILE A 245 15.46 -3.58 -7.49
CA ILE A 245 15.78 -4.99 -7.24
C ILE A 245 14.49 -5.79 -7.01
N LEU A 246 14.50 -7.05 -7.45
CA LEU A 246 13.53 -8.05 -7.02
C LEU A 246 14.18 -8.89 -5.92
N ALA A 247 13.60 -8.92 -4.75
CA ALA A 247 14.15 -9.64 -3.61
C ALA A 247 13.05 -10.25 -2.73
N ALA A 248 13.43 -11.24 -1.94
CA ALA A 248 12.60 -11.80 -0.88
C ALA A 248 13.48 -12.32 0.27
N ALA A 249 12.88 -12.45 1.45
CA ALA A 249 13.56 -13.06 2.59
C ALA A 249 13.43 -14.59 2.54
N ALA A 250 14.55 -15.29 2.58
CA ALA A 250 14.66 -16.73 2.78
C ALA A 250 14.50 -17.05 4.28
N SER A 251 13.36 -16.70 4.83
CA SER A 251 13.03 -16.76 6.25
C SER A 251 11.51 -16.81 6.40
N ASP A 252 11.03 -17.36 7.51
CA ASP A 252 9.63 -17.30 7.94
C ASP A 252 9.19 -15.91 8.42
N LYS A 253 10.15 -14.99 8.57
CA LYS A 253 9.93 -13.62 9.06
C LYS A 253 10.48 -12.60 8.08
N ASP A 254 9.94 -11.39 8.18
CA ASP A 254 10.49 -10.23 7.51
C ASP A 254 11.87 -9.90 8.08
N VAL A 255 12.80 -9.54 7.20
CA VAL A 255 14.18 -9.23 7.60
C VAL A 255 14.59 -7.84 7.17
N LYS A 256 15.38 -7.20 8.01
CA LYS A 256 15.92 -5.87 7.77
C LYS A 256 17.20 -5.95 6.95
N GLY A 257 17.27 -5.16 5.89
CA GLY A 257 18.46 -4.97 5.07
C GLY A 257 18.93 -3.52 5.04
N ILE A 258 20.23 -3.29 5.06
CA ILE A 258 20.85 -1.97 4.97
C ILE A 258 21.67 -1.90 3.70
N PHE A 259 21.20 -1.12 2.72
CA PHE A 259 21.93 -0.81 1.49
C PHE A 259 22.74 0.46 1.67
N ARG A 260 23.95 0.51 1.08
CA ARG A 260 24.81 1.69 1.14
C ARG A 260 25.28 2.10 -0.24
N VAL A 261 25.19 3.39 -0.55
CA VAL A 261 25.69 3.97 -1.80
C VAL A 261 26.56 5.19 -1.44
N GLY A 262 27.86 4.97 -1.42
CA GLY A 262 28.77 5.96 -0.86
C GLY A 262 28.43 6.28 0.61
N LYS A 263 28.13 7.55 0.88
CA LYS A 263 27.72 8.01 2.24
C LYS A 263 26.23 7.81 2.54
N TYR A 264 25.42 7.44 1.55
CA TYR A 264 23.97 7.25 1.73
C TYR A 264 23.66 5.85 2.24
N VAL A 265 22.73 5.79 3.16
CA VAL A 265 22.27 4.54 3.79
C VAL A 265 20.76 4.45 3.61
N GLN A 266 20.29 3.35 3.08
CA GLN A 266 18.88 3.06 2.94
C GLN A 266 18.52 1.75 3.64
N GLU A 267 17.59 1.83 4.56
CA GLU A 267 17.04 0.68 5.26
C GLU A 267 15.82 0.16 4.51
N VAL A 268 15.72 -1.14 4.35
CA VAL A 268 14.61 -1.83 3.68
C VAL A 268 14.20 -3.02 4.54
N ILE A 269 12.91 -3.18 4.76
CA ILE A 269 12.34 -4.41 5.31
C ILE A 269 11.95 -5.31 4.14
N VAL A 270 12.58 -6.47 4.05
CA VAL A 270 12.30 -7.47 3.02
C VAL A 270 11.39 -8.53 3.61
N PRO A 271 10.14 -8.65 3.13
CA PRO A 271 9.22 -9.62 3.68
C PRO A 271 9.61 -11.06 3.38
N SER A 272 9.12 -11.97 4.23
CA SER A 272 9.17 -13.41 3.97
C SER A 272 8.67 -13.75 2.57
N TYR A 273 9.36 -14.65 1.90
CA TYR A 273 9.02 -15.09 0.53
C TYR A 273 7.70 -15.85 0.44
N THR A 274 7.16 -16.33 1.56
CA THR A 274 5.98 -17.19 1.58
C THR A 274 4.94 -16.72 2.60
N GLY A 275 3.76 -17.31 2.56
CA GLY A 275 2.67 -17.09 3.49
C GLY A 275 1.33 -16.87 2.78
N PHE A 276 0.27 -16.79 3.58
CA PHE A 276 -1.08 -16.51 3.09
C PHE A 276 -1.35 -15.02 3.04
N ILE A 277 -2.06 -14.58 2.01
CA ILE A 277 -2.60 -13.22 1.94
C ILE A 277 -4.12 -13.32 1.97
N GLY A 278 -4.75 -12.65 2.94
CA GLY A 278 -6.20 -12.51 3.00
C GLY A 278 -6.98 -13.79 3.26
N GLN A 279 -6.34 -14.86 3.67
CA GLN A 279 -7.02 -16.08 4.12
C GLN A 279 -7.04 -16.17 5.64
N TRP A 280 -8.21 -16.39 6.17
CA TRP A 280 -8.46 -16.60 7.60
C TRP A 280 -9.16 -17.94 7.83
N GLY A 281 -8.94 -18.51 9.00
CA GLY A 281 -9.53 -19.77 9.40
C GLY A 281 -8.97 -21.00 8.68
N HIS A 282 -7.86 -20.86 7.95
CA HIS A 282 -7.11 -22.03 7.44
C HIS A 282 -6.35 -22.69 8.59
N THR A 283 -6.30 -24.01 8.61
CA THR A 283 -5.61 -24.78 9.65
C THR A 283 -4.17 -24.30 9.82
N GLY A 284 -3.81 -23.86 11.02
CA GLY A 284 -2.51 -23.30 11.33
C GLY A 284 -2.34 -21.79 11.06
N HIS A 285 -3.34 -21.14 10.45
CA HIS A 285 -3.34 -19.71 10.12
C HIS A 285 -4.62 -19.06 10.66
N THR A 286 -4.51 -18.34 11.77
CA THR A 286 -5.64 -17.71 12.44
C THR A 286 -5.89 -16.28 11.99
N GLU A 287 -4.92 -15.67 11.31
CA GLU A 287 -4.97 -14.27 10.88
C GLU A 287 -4.58 -14.14 9.41
N GLY A 288 -5.20 -13.18 8.74
CA GLY A 288 -4.78 -12.74 7.41
C GLY A 288 -3.45 -11.98 7.51
N TYR A 289 -2.55 -12.23 6.57
CA TYR A 289 -1.25 -11.57 6.51
C TYR A 289 -1.12 -10.76 5.22
N LEU A 290 -0.83 -9.47 5.35
CA LEU A 290 -0.54 -8.58 4.23
C LEU A 290 0.96 -8.30 4.19
N LYS A 291 1.57 -8.52 3.03
CA LYS A 291 2.97 -8.17 2.79
C LYS A 291 3.10 -6.64 2.69
N ASP A 292 3.92 -6.06 3.54
CA ASP A 292 4.16 -4.60 3.56
C ASP A 292 5.29 -4.20 2.61
N ALA A 293 5.16 -4.61 1.35
CA ALA A 293 6.07 -4.28 0.27
C ALA A 293 5.36 -4.36 -1.09
N GLU A 294 5.94 -3.78 -2.12
CA GLU A 294 5.42 -3.87 -3.49
C GLU A 294 5.61 -5.28 -4.04
N VAL A 295 4.51 -6.04 -4.15
CA VAL A 295 4.53 -7.40 -4.68
C VAL A 295 4.76 -7.36 -6.19
N ALA A 296 5.83 -7.99 -6.64
CA ALA A 296 6.18 -8.10 -8.05
C ALA A 296 5.75 -9.44 -8.66
N TYR A 297 5.75 -10.50 -7.88
CA TYR A 297 5.42 -11.86 -8.29
C TYR A 297 4.67 -12.59 -7.21
N VAL A 298 3.70 -13.42 -7.62
CA VAL A 298 2.96 -14.34 -6.75
C VAL A 298 2.92 -15.71 -7.40
N GLY A 299 3.51 -16.71 -6.75
CA GLY A 299 3.37 -18.12 -7.12
C GLY A 299 2.27 -18.79 -6.28
N THR A 300 1.56 -19.74 -6.86
CA THR A 300 0.42 -20.42 -6.21
C THR A 300 0.83 -21.46 -5.18
N HIS A 301 2.06 -21.92 -5.23
CA HIS A 301 2.62 -22.94 -4.33
C HIS A 301 4.14 -22.84 -4.29
N ARG A 302 4.75 -23.52 -3.35
CA ARG A 302 6.19 -23.80 -3.30
C ARG A 302 6.48 -25.27 -3.45
N HIS A 303 7.67 -25.60 -3.88
CA HIS A 303 8.16 -26.96 -3.92
C HIS A 303 8.81 -27.39 -2.60
N SER A 304 8.71 -28.67 -2.31
CA SER A 304 9.48 -29.38 -1.29
C SER A 304 10.02 -30.70 -1.83
N GLY A 305 10.92 -31.37 -1.10
CA GLY A 305 11.37 -32.70 -1.47
C GLY A 305 10.27 -33.76 -1.55
N GLU A 306 9.13 -33.51 -0.90
CA GLU A 306 7.98 -34.40 -0.86
C GLU A 306 6.89 -34.04 -1.91
N GLY A 307 7.02 -32.91 -2.59
CA GLY A 307 6.06 -32.45 -3.59
C GLY A 307 5.67 -30.99 -3.46
N ASP A 308 4.58 -30.61 -4.11
CA ASP A 308 4.03 -29.26 -4.03
C ASP A 308 3.38 -29.04 -2.68
N GLN A 309 3.55 -27.84 -2.16
CA GLN A 309 2.81 -27.35 -1.01
C GLN A 309 1.75 -26.34 -1.48
N PRO A 310 0.52 -26.79 -1.76
CA PRO A 310 -0.55 -25.91 -2.21
C PRO A 310 -0.91 -24.92 -1.10
N TYR A 311 -1.33 -23.72 -1.52
CA TYR A 311 -1.68 -22.59 -0.65
C TYR A 311 -0.52 -21.97 0.13
N GLU A 312 0.70 -22.49 0.04
CA GLU A 312 1.90 -21.84 0.48
C GLU A 312 2.40 -20.94 -0.67
N PHE A 313 1.79 -19.78 -0.78
CA PHE A 313 2.11 -18.80 -1.83
C PHE A 313 3.55 -18.35 -1.74
N THR A 314 4.16 -18.04 -2.88
CA THR A 314 5.52 -17.51 -2.95
C THR A 314 5.53 -16.13 -3.57
N TYR A 315 6.36 -15.23 -3.03
CA TYR A 315 6.39 -13.83 -3.42
C TYR A 315 7.79 -13.37 -3.77
N MET A 316 7.89 -12.48 -4.76
CA MET A 316 9.04 -11.60 -4.93
C MET A 316 8.57 -10.16 -4.79
N PHE A 317 9.40 -9.31 -4.20
CA PHE A 317 9.07 -7.92 -3.92
C PHE A 317 10.01 -7.00 -4.67
N LYS A 318 9.48 -5.86 -5.15
CA LYS A 318 10.26 -4.82 -5.80
C LYS A 318 10.67 -3.77 -4.79
N PHE A 319 11.94 -3.43 -4.77
CA PHE A 319 12.49 -2.35 -3.96
C PHE A 319 13.25 -1.37 -4.84
N ALA A 320 13.24 -0.10 -4.41
CA ALA A 320 13.96 0.99 -5.06
C ALA A 320 15.11 1.45 -4.17
N ILE A 321 16.31 1.47 -4.72
CA ILE A 321 17.51 2.00 -4.09
C ILE A 321 17.93 3.26 -4.85
N ASP A 322 17.95 4.39 -4.16
CA ASP A 322 18.34 5.66 -4.77
C ASP A 322 19.85 5.71 -5.04
N LEU A 323 20.21 6.11 -6.24
CA LEU A 323 21.58 6.30 -6.66
C LEU A 323 21.89 7.80 -6.71
N PRO A 324 22.79 8.30 -5.86
CA PRO A 324 23.27 9.67 -5.97
C PRO A 324 24.11 9.84 -7.26
N GLU A 325 24.26 11.09 -7.70
CA GLU A 325 25.10 11.38 -8.86
C GLU A 325 26.50 10.76 -8.72
N ARG A 326 26.97 10.13 -9.81
CA ARG A 326 28.27 9.46 -9.90
C ARG A 326 28.43 8.28 -8.93
N ALA A 327 27.33 7.61 -8.59
CA ALA A 327 27.42 6.36 -7.84
C ALA A 327 28.20 5.30 -8.68
N THR A 328 29.17 4.65 -8.06
CA THR A 328 30.02 3.64 -8.71
C THR A 328 29.72 2.22 -8.23
N GLU A 329 29.06 2.13 -7.09
CA GLU A 329 28.75 0.84 -6.46
C GLU A 329 27.62 0.95 -5.45
N VAL A 330 26.96 -0.19 -5.20
CA VAL A 330 25.99 -0.39 -4.13
C VAL A 330 26.52 -1.52 -3.24
N VAL A 331 26.69 -1.24 -1.96
CA VAL A 331 27.00 -2.26 -0.95
C VAL A 331 25.69 -2.84 -0.46
N LEU A 332 25.56 -4.15 -0.65
CA LEU A 332 24.38 -4.91 -0.23
C LEU A 332 24.37 -5.16 1.28
N PRO A 333 23.20 -5.46 1.86
CA PRO A 333 23.11 -5.88 3.25
C PRO A 333 24.02 -7.06 3.58
N ASP A 334 24.58 -7.07 4.77
CA ASP A 334 25.26 -8.26 5.32
C ASP A 334 24.20 -9.12 6.06
N ASN A 335 23.32 -9.71 5.27
CA ASN A 335 22.26 -10.60 5.74
C ASN A 335 21.92 -11.62 4.65
N LYS A 336 22.44 -12.84 4.78
CA LYS A 336 22.27 -13.93 3.81
C LYS A 336 20.84 -14.38 3.55
N ASP A 337 19.92 -14.03 4.47
CA ASP A 337 18.51 -14.36 4.32
C ASP A 337 17.80 -13.41 3.34
N ILE A 338 18.42 -12.30 2.96
CA ILE A 338 17.96 -11.47 1.85
C ILE A 338 18.55 -12.02 0.55
N VAL A 339 17.68 -12.40 -0.37
CA VAL A 339 18.07 -12.94 -1.68
C VAL A 339 17.54 -12.05 -2.78
N ILE A 340 18.41 -11.62 -3.68
CA ILE A 340 18.10 -10.81 -4.87
C ILE A 340 18.05 -11.70 -6.09
N PHE A 341 16.95 -11.62 -6.87
CA PHE A 341 16.73 -12.42 -8.08
C PHE A 341 17.04 -11.66 -9.36
N ALA A 342 16.80 -10.35 -9.37
CA ALA A 342 17.08 -9.49 -10.51
C ALA A 342 17.32 -8.06 -10.07
N ALA A 343 18.05 -7.31 -10.89
CA ALA A 343 18.33 -5.90 -10.68
C ALA A 343 18.22 -5.14 -12.00
N THR A 344 17.67 -3.91 -11.95
CA THR A 344 17.52 -3.04 -13.12
C THR A 344 17.85 -1.61 -12.75
N LEU A 345 18.75 -1.00 -13.49
CA LEU A 345 19.08 0.41 -13.42
C LEU A 345 18.04 1.21 -14.21
N THR A 346 17.62 2.34 -13.66
CA THR A 346 16.68 3.23 -14.35
C THR A 346 17.07 4.69 -14.16
N ASP A 347 16.69 5.50 -15.15
CA ASP A 347 16.67 6.95 -15.03
C ASP A 347 15.21 7.39 -14.78
N VAL A 348 14.91 7.79 -13.56
CA VAL A 348 13.57 8.24 -13.16
C VAL A 348 13.63 9.73 -12.89
N ALA A 349 12.80 10.52 -13.53
CA ALA A 349 12.80 11.97 -13.46
C ALA A 349 12.61 12.58 -12.03
N ALA A 350 12.32 11.75 -11.03
CA ALA A 350 11.84 12.21 -9.71
C ALA A 350 12.79 11.96 -8.53
N THR A 351 14.08 11.68 -8.73
CA THR A 351 15.00 11.40 -7.60
C THR A 351 15.31 12.59 -6.72
N SER A 352 15.17 13.80 -7.23
CA SER A 352 15.33 15.04 -6.45
C SER A 352 14.05 15.43 -5.68
N VAL A 353 12.96 14.68 -5.86
CA VAL A 353 11.66 14.97 -5.25
C VAL A 353 11.47 14.08 -4.03
N CYS A 354 11.32 14.68 -2.87
CA CYS A 354 11.04 13.97 -1.63
C CYS A 354 9.59 14.19 -1.21
N PRO A 355 8.82 13.10 -0.94
CA PRO A 355 7.51 13.25 -0.35
C PRO A 355 7.61 13.95 1.01
N ALA A 356 6.80 14.99 1.22
CA ALA A 356 6.66 15.63 2.53
C ALA A 356 5.72 14.86 3.47
N SER A 357 5.02 13.86 2.92
CA SER A 357 4.15 12.95 3.68
C SER A 357 4.31 11.52 3.17
N GLU A 358 3.95 10.54 3.97
CA GLU A 358 3.97 9.14 3.57
C GLU A 358 3.03 8.90 2.37
N LEU A 359 3.59 8.41 1.24
CA LEU A 359 2.83 8.15 0.01
C LEU A 359 2.17 6.78 0.03
N PHE A 360 2.84 5.80 0.61
CA PHE A 360 2.42 4.41 0.69
C PHE A 360 2.69 3.90 2.10
N ARG A 361 1.91 2.92 2.53
CA ARG A 361 2.13 2.18 3.79
C ARG A 361 3.20 1.08 3.63
N THR A 362 4.12 1.22 2.72
CA THR A 362 5.18 0.24 2.52
C THR A 362 6.38 0.56 3.39
N ALA A 363 7.10 -0.47 3.81
CA ALA A 363 8.32 -0.37 4.59
C ALA A 363 9.45 0.42 3.90
N ASN A 364 9.31 0.72 2.62
CA ASN A 364 10.20 1.58 1.86
C ASN A 364 9.98 3.06 2.21
N LYS A 365 10.17 3.40 3.48
CA LYS A 365 10.20 4.79 3.91
C LYS A 365 11.42 5.45 3.29
N CYS A 366 11.19 6.58 2.63
CA CYS A 366 12.28 7.47 2.25
C CYS A 366 12.92 8.00 3.55
N ASN A 367 14.01 7.36 3.99
CA ASN A 367 14.67 7.67 5.27
C ASN A 367 15.26 9.07 5.37
N ARG A 368 15.11 9.89 4.32
CA ARG A 368 15.68 11.24 4.30
C ARG A 368 15.00 12.23 5.27
N TYR A 369 13.81 11.91 5.79
CA TYR A 369 13.04 12.81 6.65
C TYR A 369 12.32 12.06 7.78
N GLN A 370 12.95 11.07 8.38
CA GLN A 370 12.60 10.74 9.74
C GLN A 370 13.12 11.90 10.63
N THR A 371 12.33 12.95 10.75
CA THR A 371 12.34 13.65 12.02
C THR A 371 11.92 12.60 13.02
N GLU A 372 12.87 12.17 13.82
CA GLU A 372 12.60 11.48 15.06
C GLU A 372 11.74 12.39 15.94
N SER A 373 10.44 12.35 15.74
CA SER A 373 9.53 12.63 16.82
C SER A 373 9.28 11.29 17.54
N SER A 374 10.31 10.71 18.08
CA SER A 374 10.17 9.83 19.22
C SER A 374 9.83 10.72 20.43
N THR A 375 8.67 11.32 20.44
CA THR A 375 8.03 11.58 21.71
C THR A 375 7.66 10.21 22.22
N GLU A 376 8.55 9.68 23.06
CA GLU A 376 8.27 8.54 23.92
C GLU A 376 6.91 8.82 24.57
N ARG A 377 5.89 8.01 24.21
CA ARG A 377 4.55 8.21 24.74
C ARG A 377 4.62 7.78 26.20
N VAL A 378 4.61 8.75 27.09
CA VAL A 378 4.59 8.48 28.52
C VAL A 378 3.15 8.25 28.94
N ASN A 379 2.88 7.09 29.57
CA ASN A 379 1.60 6.87 30.22
C ASN A 379 1.49 7.80 31.44
N ILE A 380 0.53 8.73 31.38
CA ILE A 380 0.31 9.69 32.46
C ILE A 380 -0.66 9.21 33.52
N LEU A 381 -1.42 8.14 33.25
CA LEU A 381 -2.42 7.61 34.17
C LEU A 381 -1.75 6.78 35.28
N LYS A 382 -2.23 6.94 36.50
CA LYS A 382 -1.82 6.20 37.69
C LYS A 382 -3.02 5.73 38.48
N GLN A 383 -2.85 4.75 39.34
CA GLN A 383 -3.89 4.15 40.17
C GLN A 383 -4.62 5.16 41.06
N ASP A 384 -3.87 6.11 41.63
CA ASP A 384 -4.37 7.16 42.52
C ASP A 384 -5.20 8.24 41.79
N MET A 385 -5.20 8.24 40.46
CA MET A 385 -6.01 9.14 39.62
C MET A 385 -7.44 8.62 39.39
N VAL A 386 -7.77 7.38 39.73
CA VAL A 386 -9.11 6.82 39.61
C VAL A 386 -10.03 7.44 40.65
N MET A 387 -10.96 8.31 40.23
CA MET A 387 -11.87 9.05 41.10
C MET A 387 -13.27 8.51 41.13
N GLY A 388 -13.74 7.97 40.01
CA GLY A 388 -15.09 7.41 39.88
C GLY A 388 -15.12 6.19 38.95
N TYR A 389 -16.05 5.30 39.21
CA TYR A 389 -16.26 4.12 38.37
C TYR A 389 -17.67 3.55 38.57
N SER A 390 -18.16 2.82 37.57
CA SER A 390 -19.50 2.22 37.63
C SER A 390 -19.58 1.03 38.62
N SER A 391 -18.71 0.05 38.48
CA SER A 391 -18.71 -1.17 39.29
C SER A 391 -17.41 -1.97 39.09
N TYR A 392 -17.22 -3.00 39.92
CA TYR A 392 -16.22 -4.06 39.70
C TYR A 392 -16.72 -5.38 40.27
N VAL A 393 -16.26 -6.49 39.72
CA VAL A 393 -16.71 -7.83 40.09
C VAL A 393 -16.16 -8.26 41.44
N ASN A 394 -14.88 -8.00 41.70
CA ASN A 394 -14.21 -8.37 42.96
C ASN A 394 -12.97 -7.50 43.22
N GLU A 395 -12.38 -7.62 44.42
CA GLU A 395 -11.24 -6.84 44.86
C GLU A 395 -9.97 -6.97 44.00
N LYS A 396 -9.83 -8.05 43.22
CA LYS A 396 -8.68 -8.29 42.33
C LYS A 396 -8.89 -7.75 40.91
N GLU A 397 -10.06 -7.20 40.65
CA GLU A 397 -10.48 -6.69 39.32
C GLU A 397 -11.04 -5.25 39.40
N LYS A 398 -10.44 -4.44 40.27
CA LYS A 398 -10.80 -3.03 40.45
C LYS A 398 -10.37 -2.15 39.29
N PRO A 399 -11.04 -1.01 39.07
CA PRO A 399 -10.65 -0.04 38.05
C PRO A 399 -9.20 0.44 38.14
N ALA A 400 -8.62 0.53 39.31
CA ALA A 400 -7.23 0.91 39.51
C ALA A 400 -6.22 -0.01 38.80
N PHE A 401 -6.60 -1.26 38.56
CA PHE A 401 -5.77 -2.22 37.81
C PHE A 401 -5.74 -1.99 36.31
N MET A 402 -6.53 -1.05 35.76
CA MET A 402 -6.39 -0.62 34.36
C MET A 402 -5.11 0.20 34.11
N VAL A 403 -4.53 0.75 35.14
CA VAL A 403 -3.43 1.73 35.06
C VAL A 403 -2.27 1.44 36.02
N ASP A 404 -2.15 0.21 36.46
CA ASP A 404 -1.06 -0.23 37.37
C ASP A 404 0.25 -0.60 36.66
N GLY A 405 0.18 -0.70 35.30
CA GLY A 405 1.33 -1.07 34.48
C GLY A 405 1.58 -2.56 34.36
N ASP A 406 0.72 -3.41 34.93
CA ASP A 406 0.80 -4.87 34.82
C ASP A 406 -0.24 -5.39 33.83
N GLU A 407 0.21 -5.97 32.72
CA GLU A 407 -0.66 -6.52 31.66
C GLU A 407 -1.41 -7.79 32.11
N ASN A 408 -1.09 -8.37 33.27
CA ASN A 408 -1.77 -9.54 33.82
C ASN A 408 -2.93 -9.17 34.75
N THR A 409 -3.05 -7.93 35.13
CA THR A 409 -4.18 -7.41 35.92
C THR A 409 -5.23 -6.82 35.00
N LYS A 410 -6.46 -6.69 35.50
CA LYS A 410 -7.56 -6.13 34.71
C LYS A 410 -8.64 -5.49 35.58
N TRP A 411 -9.43 -4.62 34.99
CA TRP A 411 -10.73 -4.25 35.52
C TRP A 411 -11.82 -5.12 34.88
N CYS A 412 -12.75 -5.60 35.70
CA CYS A 412 -13.95 -6.29 35.24
C CYS A 412 -15.18 -5.70 35.94
N ALA A 413 -16.08 -5.10 35.18
CA ALA A 413 -17.33 -4.56 35.69
C ALA A 413 -18.43 -5.61 35.78
N ILE A 414 -19.44 -5.38 36.62
CA ILE A 414 -20.66 -6.18 36.71
C ILE A 414 -21.54 -5.91 35.48
N ALA A 415 -22.29 -6.91 35.02
CA ALA A 415 -22.90 -7.00 33.68
C ALA A 415 -23.89 -5.90 33.25
N GLU A 416 -24.22 -4.91 34.07
CA GLU A 416 -25.19 -3.85 33.72
C GLU A 416 -24.47 -2.60 33.15
N MET A 417 -24.83 -2.21 31.95
CA MET A 417 -24.31 -1.03 31.24
C MET A 417 -25.05 0.26 31.64
N PRO A 418 -24.47 1.46 31.61
CA PRO A 418 -23.13 1.76 31.08
C PRO A 418 -22.01 1.58 32.09
N HIS A 419 -20.81 1.21 31.61
CA HIS A 419 -19.61 1.16 32.42
C HIS A 419 -18.73 2.39 32.16
N TYR A 420 -18.15 2.94 33.22
CA TYR A 420 -17.25 4.09 33.12
C TYR A 420 -16.17 4.04 34.21
N VAL A 421 -15.08 4.70 33.94
CA VAL A 421 -14.02 5.03 34.92
C VAL A 421 -13.61 6.47 34.68
N ASP A 422 -13.63 7.28 35.73
CA ASP A 422 -13.22 8.67 35.72
C ASP A 422 -11.83 8.82 36.30
N PHE A 423 -10.99 9.58 35.63
CA PHE A 423 -9.63 9.89 36.07
C PHE A 423 -9.46 11.38 36.31
N ASP A 424 -8.94 11.75 37.47
CA ASP A 424 -8.48 13.11 37.77
C ASP A 424 -7.00 13.24 37.35
N LEU A 425 -6.74 14.07 36.36
CA LEU A 425 -5.39 14.33 35.87
C LEU A 425 -4.62 15.39 36.68
N GLY A 426 -5.25 15.93 37.75
CA GLY A 426 -4.66 16.94 38.63
C GLY A 426 -4.52 18.33 38.00
N GLY A 427 -5.24 18.60 36.91
CA GLY A 427 -5.28 19.87 36.17
C GLY A 427 -5.41 19.69 34.66
N GLU A 428 -5.42 20.79 33.92
CA GLU A 428 -5.46 20.73 32.45
C GLU A 428 -4.22 20.05 31.88
N ARG A 429 -4.43 19.02 31.08
CA ARG A 429 -3.37 18.25 30.41
C ARG A 429 -3.67 18.16 28.91
N SER A 430 -2.64 18.34 28.10
CA SER A 430 -2.73 18.03 26.67
C SER A 430 -2.46 16.55 26.46
N ILE A 431 -3.47 15.81 25.98
CA ILE A 431 -3.40 14.38 25.69
C ILE A 431 -3.32 14.21 24.18
N ASN A 432 -2.27 13.54 23.70
CA ASN A 432 -2.05 13.29 22.25
C ASN A 432 -2.45 11.87 21.81
N GLY A 433 -2.95 11.05 22.72
CA GLY A 433 -3.45 9.72 22.43
C GLY A 433 -3.85 8.95 23.68
N TRP A 434 -4.55 7.86 23.49
CA TRP A 434 -4.91 6.89 24.52
C TRP A 434 -4.75 5.47 23.98
N LYS A 435 -4.50 4.51 24.86
CA LYS A 435 -4.41 3.08 24.55
C LYS A 435 -5.23 2.32 25.59
N LEU A 436 -6.14 1.48 25.11
CA LEU A 436 -6.88 0.53 25.92
C LEU A 436 -6.46 -0.88 25.54
N LEU A 437 -6.07 -1.70 26.53
CA LEU A 437 -5.80 -3.12 26.37
C LEU A 437 -7.02 -3.89 26.86
N ASN A 438 -7.62 -4.68 25.99
CA ASN A 438 -8.68 -5.60 26.40
C ASN A 438 -8.08 -6.81 27.12
N ALA A 439 -8.73 -7.24 28.19
CA ALA A 439 -8.33 -8.45 28.91
C ALA A 439 -8.40 -9.68 27.98
N ALA A 440 -7.33 -10.46 27.95
CA ALA A 440 -7.29 -11.74 27.24
C ALA A 440 -7.98 -12.83 28.10
N GLY A 441 -8.97 -13.51 27.54
CA GLY A 441 -9.65 -14.62 28.22
C GLY A 441 -10.90 -15.08 27.49
N GLU A 442 -11.36 -16.30 27.78
CA GLU A 442 -12.52 -16.92 27.11
C GLU A 442 -13.87 -16.23 27.42
N ASN A 443 -13.95 -15.43 28.49
CA ASN A 443 -15.13 -14.64 28.85
C ASN A 443 -14.87 -13.17 28.52
N HIS A 444 -15.41 -12.74 27.45
CA HIS A 444 -15.17 -11.52 26.73
C HIS A 444 -15.61 -10.26 27.48
N SER A 445 -14.66 -9.42 27.85
CA SER A 445 -14.92 -7.98 28.02
C SER A 445 -14.95 -7.34 26.65
N ARG A 446 -16.07 -6.67 26.32
CA ARG A 446 -16.17 -5.80 25.16
C ARG A 446 -16.06 -4.36 25.63
N SER A 447 -15.12 -3.62 25.07
CA SER A 447 -15.15 -2.17 25.10
C SER A 447 -15.89 -1.69 23.85
N GLU A 448 -16.95 -0.94 24.00
CA GLU A 448 -17.64 -0.26 22.92
C GLU A 448 -17.07 1.15 22.70
#